data_9b99b00d83619309bbc399e6f33ba0d0
#
_entry.id   9b99b00d83619309bbc399e6f33ba0d0
#
_cell.length_a   1.000
_cell.length_b   1.000
_cell.length_c   1.000
_cell.angle_alpha   90.00
_cell.angle_beta   90.00
_cell.angle_gamma   90.00
#
_symmetry.space_group_name_H-M   'P 1'
#
loop_
_entity.id
_entity.type
_entity.pdbx_description
1 polymer ?
#
loop_
_entity_poly.entity_id
_entity_poly.type
_entity_poly.pdbx_seq_one_letter_code
_entity_poly.pdbx_strand_id
1 'polypeptide(L)'
;MPYQNEHADKISHIDIVQNPDIVEFLEKCHKIEDLDSEDISTAGKRFSFPENNHYNKPDNIISIDGSFYEASRKKEFPSQKIGFIKVGVILLQGKSLSEIQGGSRFVNPYAVAKIKENNEAYSFVLPSTNIVYDDCEDVQESFRKALDEQFDKLRDKLDDPNTSLKTTLFKMASYLDGCDENKIKISKCPCCHKGEKQDDIIYIHKNDKEPKCPHCGKRLYLTDVLRVWEPVADVASNQSALSRTMNVVERLLAIHYIRTIVESLKESFANTLENLCFFIDGPLAVFGEPAKFHACFMKYLYELNQTMRLLNKSDILMIGIQKSGAVNDYLNLIKDHINNGEVYCLSDEIRNKYVTFNKNAASDTFGKETYFGQDFLYKNKKGNVFVFNVPYPFEDKSKVANFKTEKSNIANYKNIKIYTDLLDDFDCALYENALVPTVLAHKYTAISLAPGSKVLDLLSKSKIV
;
A
#
# COMPACT_ATOMS: atom_id res chain seq x y z
N MET A 1 -3.27 -24.98 -18.47
CA MET A 1 -2.91 -24.92 -17.03
C MET A 1 -2.02 -26.11 -16.73
N PRO A 2 -0.92 -25.96 -16.02
CA PRO A 2 -0.07 -27.09 -15.69
C PRO A 2 -0.81 -28.07 -14.77
N TYR A 3 -0.51 -29.36 -14.91
CA TYR A 3 -1.00 -30.38 -14.01
C TYR A 3 -0.37 -30.24 -12.62
N GLN A 4 -1.00 -30.78 -11.59
CA GLN A 4 -0.49 -30.71 -10.22
C GLN A 4 0.86 -31.47 -10.15
N ASN A 5 1.97 -30.75 -9.81
CA ASN A 5 3.36 -31.22 -9.82
C ASN A 5 3.99 -31.40 -11.22
N GLU A 6 3.43 -30.79 -12.25
CA GLU A 6 4.04 -30.78 -13.57
C GLU A 6 5.29 -29.88 -13.58
N HIS A 7 6.37 -30.40 -14.09
CA HIS A 7 7.59 -29.65 -14.42
C HIS A 7 7.70 -29.57 -15.94
N ALA A 8 8.03 -28.40 -16.46
CA ALA A 8 8.33 -28.27 -17.88
C ALA A 8 9.52 -29.16 -18.27
N ASP A 9 9.44 -29.78 -19.43
CA ASP A 9 10.59 -30.48 -20.01
C ASP A 9 11.73 -29.49 -20.23
N LYS A 10 12.96 -29.89 -19.91
CA LYS A 10 14.16 -29.05 -20.09
C LYS A 10 14.37 -28.60 -21.53
N ILE A 11 13.79 -29.29 -22.48
CA ILE A 11 13.92 -29.00 -23.92
C ILE A 11 12.66 -28.34 -24.52
N SER A 12 11.59 -28.15 -23.76
CA SER A 12 10.31 -27.64 -24.27
C SER A 12 10.39 -26.25 -24.90
N HIS A 13 11.45 -25.48 -24.64
CA HIS A 13 11.69 -24.16 -25.22
C HIS A 13 12.53 -24.19 -26.53
N ILE A 14 13.11 -25.35 -26.89
CA ILE A 14 14.02 -25.47 -28.04
C ILE A 14 13.30 -25.15 -29.34
N ASP A 15 12.08 -25.61 -29.50
CA ASP A 15 11.27 -25.35 -30.69
C ASP A 15 10.99 -23.86 -30.91
N ILE A 16 10.88 -23.09 -29.83
CA ILE A 16 10.71 -21.64 -29.90
C ILE A 16 12.05 -20.97 -30.25
N VAL A 17 13.13 -21.36 -29.58
CA VAL A 17 14.45 -20.72 -29.74
C VAL A 17 15.06 -21.02 -31.15
N GLN A 18 14.77 -22.21 -31.70
CA GLN A 18 15.28 -22.62 -33.00
C GLN A 18 14.33 -22.32 -34.16
N ASN A 19 13.16 -21.76 -33.91
CA ASN A 19 12.19 -21.46 -34.96
C ASN A 19 12.68 -20.23 -35.77
N PRO A 20 12.98 -20.36 -37.08
CA PRO A 20 13.47 -19.24 -37.90
C PRO A 20 12.45 -18.08 -37.98
N ASP A 21 11.15 -18.39 -38.01
CA ASP A 21 10.08 -17.35 -38.08
C ASP A 21 10.07 -16.48 -36.84
N ILE A 22 10.34 -17.08 -35.65
CA ILE A 22 10.43 -16.33 -34.39
C ILE A 22 11.69 -15.46 -34.37
N VAL A 23 12.82 -15.99 -34.84
CA VAL A 23 14.08 -15.23 -34.94
C VAL A 23 13.90 -14.04 -35.89
N GLU A 24 13.33 -14.25 -37.08
CA GLU A 24 13.02 -13.18 -38.03
C GLU A 24 12.06 -12.14 -37.48
N PHE A 25 11.05 -12.57 -36.72
CA PHE A 25 10.14 -11.65 -36.04
C PHE A 25 10.87 -10.78 -35.02
N LEU A 26 11.71 -11.39 -34.17
CA LEU A 26 12.47 -10.68 -33.15
C LEU A 26 13.50 -9.69 -33.76
N GLU A 27 14.12 -10.05 -34.89
CA GLU A 27 15.03 -9.16 -35.63
C GLU A 27 14.30 -7.91 -36.20
N LYS A 28 13.01 -8.02 -36.47
CA LYS A 28 12.16 -6.90 -36.89
C LYS A 28 11.64 -6.04 -35.76
N CYS A 29 11.79 -6.51 -34.51
CA CYS A 29 11.40 -5.75 -33.32
C CYS A 29 12.47 -4.70 -32.99
N HIS A 30 12.06 -3.47 -32.83
CA HIS A 30 12.93 -2.36 -32.42
C HIS A 30 12.49 -1.80 -31.09
N LYS A 31 13.44 -1.43 -30.26
CA LYS A 31 13.17 -0.67 -29.04
C LYS A 31 12.69 0.74 -29.40
N ILE A 32 11.72 1.26 -28.65
CA ILE A 32 11.23 2.63 -28.86
C ILE A 32 12.31 3.64 -28.46
N GLU A 33 12.99 3.38 -27.35
CA GLU A 33 14.12 4.17 -26.85
C GLU A 33 15.09 3.26 -26.07
N ASP A 34 16.35 3.58 -26.07
CA ASP A 34 17.41 2.97 -25.28
C ASP A 34 18.07 4.03 -24.37
N LEU A 35 18.51 3.60 -23.19
CA LEU A 35 19.47 4.37 -22.40
C LEU A 35 20.84 4.21 -23.02
N ASP A 36 21.42 5.28 -23.52
CA ASP A 36 22.78 5.24 -23.99
C ASP A 36 23.79 5.23 -22.82
N SER A 37 25.04 4.93 -23.11
CA SER A 37 26.09 4.85 -22.09
C SER A 37 26.39 6.22 -21.45
N GLU A 38 26.14 7.32 -22.14
CA GLU A 38 26.30 8.67 -21.64
C GLU A 38 25.16 9.04 -20.66
N ASP A 39 23.92 8.70 -21.00
CA ASP A 39 22.78 8.87 -20.11
C ASP A 39 22.98 8.10 -18.79
N ILE A 40 23.44 6.85 -18.86
CA ILE A 40 23.73 6.03 -17.68
C ILE A 40 24.86 6.66 -16.86
N SER A 41 25.96 7.06 -17.46
CA SER A 41 27.11 7.64 -16.76
C SER A 41 26.83 8.99 -16.10
N THR A 42 25.90 9.78 -16.66
CA THR A 42 25.51 11.08 -16.11
C THR A 42 24.43 10.98 -15.04
N ALA A 43 23.71 9.86 -14.95
CA ALA A 43 22.62 9.66 -13.98
C ALA A 43 23.12 9.84 -12.53
N GLY A 44 24.28 9.28 -12.17
CA GLY A 44 24.88 9.39 -10.84
C GLY A 44 25.19 10.83 -10.40
N LYS A 45 25.40 11.77 -11.33
CA LYS A 45 25.68 13.19 -11.01
C LYS A 45 24.47 13.93 -10.42
N ARG A 46 23.28 13.34 -10.46
CA ARG A 46 22.02 13.92 -9.94
C ARG A 46 21.79 13.58 -8.48
N PHE A 47 22.51 12.62 -7.94
CA PHE A 47 22.39 12.20 -6.56
C PHE A 47 23.13 13.13 -5.61
N SER A 48 22.63 13.26 -4.38
CA SER A 48 23.19 14.10 -3.32
C SER A 48 23.28 13.32 -2.02
N PHE A 49 24.20 13.72 -1.14
CA PHE A 49 24.24 13.17 0.21
C PHE A 49 23.10 13.79 1.05
N PRO A 50 22.43 12.98 1.91
CA PRO A 50 21.45 13.52 2.85
C PRO A 50 22.13 14.50 3.82
N GLU A 51 21.44 15.58 4.18
CA GLU A 51 21.93 16.55 5.14
C GLU A 51 22.15 15.92 6.53
N ASN A 52 23.25 16.29 7.20
CA ASN A 52 23.55 15.86 8.56
C ASN A 52 22.86 16.80 9.57
N ASN A 53 21.58 16.55 9.86
CA ASN A 53 20.86 17.22 10.91
C ASN A 53 20.93 16.42 12.21
N HIS A 54 20.96 17.10 13.35
CA HIS A 54 20.77 16.44 14.66
C HIS A 54 19.31 16.00 14.77
N TYR A 55 19.07 14.71 14.83
CA TYR A 55 17.74 14.11 14.98
C TYR A 55 17.81 12.89 15.89
N ASN A 56 16.68 12.57 16.49
CA ASN A 56 16.50 11.31 17.20
C ASN A 56 15.93 10.26 16.24
N LYS A 57 16.56 9.09 16.16
CA LYS A 57 15.95 7.95 15.44
C LYS A 57 14.75 7.44 16.23
N PRO A 58 13.67 7.00 15.56
CA PRO A 58 12.55 6.37 16.23
C PRO A 58 12.99 5.02 16.82
N ASP A 59 12.58 4.76 18.07
CA ASP A 59 12.86 3.50 18.76
C ASP A 59 11.94 2.36 18.31
N ASN A 60 10.80 2.70 17.71
CA ASN A 60 9.77 1.73 17.37
C ASN A 60 9.41 1.81 15.89
N ILE A 61 9.23 0.65 15.27
CA ILE A 61 8.83 0.52 13.87
C ILE A 61 7.54 -0.29 13.81
N ILE A 62 6.53 0.25 13.16
CA ILE A 62 5.32 -0.48 12.78
C ILE A 62 5.43 -0.82 11.31
N SER A 63 5.48 -2.11 10.98
CA SER A 63 5.52 -2.59 9.59
C SER A 63 4.18 -3.22 9.21
N ILE A 64 3.62 -2.79 8.09
CA ILE A 64 2.31 -3.21 7.58
C ILE A 64 2.49 -3.82 6.20
N ASP A 65 1.93 -5.03 6.01
CA ASP A 65 1.90 -5.74 4.73
C ASP A 65 0.62 -6.58 4.66
N GLY A 66 0.14 -6.85 3.45
CA GLY A 66 -1.05 -7.64 3.21
C GLY A 66 -0.84 -8.78 2.22
N SER A 67 -1.72 -9.75 2.30
CA SER A 67 -1.84 -10.81 1.32
C SER A 67 -3.30 -11.19 1.15
N PHE A 68 -3.68 -11.56 -0.06
CA PHE A 68 -5.02 -12.06 -0.34
C PHE A 68 -4.97 -13.39 -1.08
N TYR A 69 -6.04 -14.16 -0.94
CA TYR A 69 -6.21 -15.43 -1.61
C TYR A 69 -7.69 -15.67 -1.93
N GLU A 70 -7.99 -16.12 -3.14
CA GLU A 70 -9.33 -16.51 -3.56
C GLU A 70 -9.41 -18.05 -3.61
N ALA A 71 -10.00 -18.63 -2.57
CA ALA A 71 -10.11 -20.09 -2.40
C ALA A 71 -11.35 -20.65 -3.10
N SER A 72 -11.21 -21.80 -3.75
CA SER A 72 -12.35 -22.54 -4.34
C SER A 72 -13.01 -23.42 -3.30
N ARG A 73 -14.36 -23.36 -3.21
CA ARG A 73 -15.15 -24.16 -2.27
C ARG A 73 -15.07 -25.66 -2.57
N LYS A 74 -15.24 -26.06 -3.82
CA LYS A 74 -15.20 -27.47 -4.25
C LYS A 74 -14.40 -27.60 -5.53
N LYS A 75 -13.73 -28.76 -5.70
CA LYS A 75 -13.06 -29.07 -6.96
C LYS A 75 -14.04 -29.23 -8.13
N GLU A 76 -15.22 -29.80 -7.83
CA GLU A 76 -16.30 -30.01 -8.81
C GLU A 76 -16.99 -28.69 -9.23
N PHE A 77 -16.94 -27.67 -8.36
CA PHE A 77 -17.50 -26.34 -8.62
C PHE A 77 -16.43 -25.25 -8.40
N PRO A 78 -15.42 -25.18 -9.27
CA PRO A 78 -14.34 -24.21 -9.12
C PRO A 78 -14.79 -22.76 -9.26
N SER A 79 -16.02 -22.52 -9.75
CA SER A 79 -16.64 -21.22 -9.81
C SER A 79 -17.19 -20.71 -8.46
N GLN A 80 -17.30 -21.57 -7.43
CA GLN A 80 -17.69 -21.13 -6.07
C GLN A 80 -16.46 -20.77 -5.27
N LYS A 81 -16.29 -19.47 -4.98
CA LYS A 81 -15.07 -18.95 -4.38
C LYS A 81 -15.34 -18.02 -3.21
N ILE A 82 -14.41 -18.03 -2.26
CA ILE A 82 -14.35 -17.11 -1.11
C ILE A 82 -13.02 -16.36 -1.16
N GLY A 83 -13.08 -15.05 -0.95
CA GLY A 83 -11.91 -14.20 -0.81
C GLY A 83 -11.45 -14.12 0.64
N PHE A 84 -10.15 -14.28 0.85
CA PHE A 84 -9.48 -14.05 2.12
C PHE A 84 -8.47 -12.93 1.95
N ILE A 85 -8.48 -11.97 2.86
CA ILE A 85 -7.46 -10.93 2.97
C ILE A 85 -6.89 -11.00 4.38
N LYS A 86 -5.58 -10.98 4.50
CA LYS A 86 -4.88 -10.84 5.77
C LYS A 86 -3.93 -9.65 5.68
N VAL A 87 -4.12 -8.66 6.55
CA VAL A 87 -3.17 -7.55 6.72
C VAL A 87 -2.53 -7.70 8.08
N GLY A 88 -1.22 -7.83 8.11
CA GLY A 88 -0.42 -7.98 9.32
C GLY A 88 0.23 -6.67 9.70
N VAL A 89 0.28 -6.44 11.00
CA VAL A 89 0.95 -5.31 11.62
C VAL A 89 1.97 -5.86 12.61
N ILE A 90 3.22 -5.51 12.41
CA ILE A 90 4.34 -5.95 13.26
C ILE A 90 4.95 -4.74 13.96
N LEU A 91 4.99 -4.77 15.28
CA LEU A 91 5.72 -3.80 16.08
C LEU A 91 7.14 -4.33 16.38
N LEU A 92 8.14 -3.59 15.91
CA LEU A 92 9.56 -3.82 16.23
C LEU A 92 10.02 -2.74 17.19
N GLN A 93 10.55 -3.14 18.33
CA GLN A 93 11.12 -2.24 19.34
C GLN A 93 12.65 -2.19 19.23
N GLY A 94 13.28 -1.06 19.50
CA GLY A 94 14.72 -0.83 19.32
C GLY A 94 15.63 -1.87 20.00
N LYS A 95 15.25 -2.38 21.18
CA LYS A 95 15.96 -3.47 21.87
C LYS A 95 15.88 -4.80 21.10
N SER A 96 14.73 -5.12 20.52
CA SER A 96 14.55 -6.33 19.71
C SER A 96 15.34 -6.26 18.41
N LEU A 97 15.54 -5.06 17.87
CA LEU A 97 16.29 -4.84 16.63
C LEU A 97 17.80 -5.12 16.81
N SER A 98 18.41 -4.65 17.90
CA SER A 98 19.81 -4.95 18.21
C SER A 98 20.06 -6.46 18.43
N GLU A 99 19.07 -7.17 18.97
CA GLU A 99 19.11 -8.63 19.14
C GLU A 99 18.95 -9.38 17.80
N ILE A 100 18.14 -8.86 16.87
CA ILE A 100 17.96 -9.46 15.54
C ILE A 100 19.21 -9.30 14.69
N GLN A 101 19.83 -8.13 14.74
CA GLN A 101 20.98 -7.80 13.91
C GLN A 101 22.31 -8.33 14.50
N GLY A 102 22.43 -8.54 15.83
CA GLY A 102 23.53 -9.22 16.55
C GLY A 102 24.95 -9.01 16.02
N GLY A 103 25.22 -7.93 15.26
CA GLY A 103 26.49 -7.66 14.59
C GLY A 103 26.86 -8.64 13.46
N SER A 104 26.01 -9.62 13.14
CA SER A 104 26.24 -10.61 12.10
C SER A 104 25.36 -10.35 10.85
N ARG A 105 25.82 -10.84 9.70
CA ARG A 105 25.04 -10.85 8.44
C ARG A 105 23.76 -11.70 8.52
N PHE A 106 23.58 -12.47 9.59
CA PHE A 106 22.49 -13.44 9.74
C PHE A 106 21.48 -12.95 10.78
N VAL A 107 20.21 -13.01 10.43
CA VAL A 107 19.08 -12.74 11.31
C VAL A 107 18.95 -13.88 12.33
N ASN A 108 18.90 -13.55 13.62
CA ASN A 108 18.76 -14.54 14.69
C ASN A 108 17.33 -15.13 14.69
N PRO A 109 17.15 -16.46 14.43
CA PRO A 109 15.81 -17.07 14.37
C PRO A 109 15.04 -17.00 15.69
N TYR A 110 15.73 -17.01 16.84
CA TYR A 110 15.11 -16.93 18.17
C TYR A 110 14.62 -15.52 18.48
N ALA A 111 15.35 -14.48 18.05
CA ALA A 111 14.89 -13.10 18.16
C ALA A 111 13.64 -12.86 17.29
N VAL A 112 13.60 -13.43 16.08
CA VAL A 112 12.42 -13.40 15.20
C VAL A 112 11.22 -14.13 15.83
N ALA A 113 11.45 -15.22 16.56
CA ALA A 113 10.35 -15.95 17.23
C ALA A 113 9.71 -15.12 18.36
N LYS A 114 10.48 -14.34 19.11
CA LYS A 114 9.98 -13.43 20.15
C LYS A 114 9.12 -12.28 19.59
N ILE A 115 9.42 -11.80 18.38
CA ILE A 115 8.64 -10.73 17.74
C ILE A 115 7.21 -11.18 17.43
N LYS A 116 6.96 -12.48 17.22
CA LYS A 116 5.62 -13.01 16.96
C LYS A 116 4.62 -12.74 18.07
N GLU A 117 5.04 -12.45 19.27
CA GLU A 117 4.18 -12.15 20.42
C GLU A 117 3.54 -10.75 20.34
N ASN A 118 4.12 -9.83 19.55
CA ASN A 118 3.65 -8.44 19.39
C ASN A 118 3.03 -8.17 18.00
N ASN A 119 2.50 -9.20 17.35
CA ASN A 119 1.94 -9.10 16.01
C ASN A 119 0.43 -9.12 16.04
N GLU A 120 -0.17 -8.20 15.31
CA GLU A 120 -1.61 -8.18 15.05
C GLU A 120 -1.91 -8.59 13.61
N ALA A 121 -3.01 -9.29 13.41
CA ALA A 121 -3.49 -9.65 12.08
C ALA A 121 -4.96 -9.28 11.93
N TYR A 122 -5.24 -8.49 10.93
CA TYR A 122 -6.58 -8.14 10.50
C TYR A 122 -6.96 -9.05 9.34
N SER A 123 -7.97 -9.90 9.57
CA SER A 123 -8.43 -10.86 8.59
C SER A 123 -9.82 -10.52 8.10
N PHE A 124 -10.00 -10.50 6.77
CA PHE A 124 -11.27 -10.30 6.12
C PHE A 124 -11.63 -11.56 5.34
N VAL A 125 -12.89 -11.96 5.42
CA VAL A 125 -13.45 -13.04 4.63
C VAL A 125 -14.61 -12.46 3.83
N LEU A 126 -14.49 -12.45 2.52
CA LEU A 126 -15.42 -11.77 1.63
C LEU A 126 -16.02 -12.78 0.65
N PRO A 127 -17.35 -12.73 0.44
CA PRO A 127 -17.98 -13.47 -0.63
C PRO A 127 -17.32 -13.15 -1.98
N SER A 128 -17.11 -14.18 -2.78
CA SER A 128 -16.60 -14.05 -4.12
C SER A 128 -17.49 -14.84 -5.08
N THR A 129 -16.98 -15.28 -6.22
CA THR A 129 -17.74 -15.88 -7.31
C THR A 129 -18.80 -16.90 -6.84
N ASN A 130 -20.05 -16.72 -7.23
CA ASN A 130 -21.19 -17.60 -6.93
C ASN A 130 -21.42 -17.90 -5.44
N ILE A 131 -21.06 -16.96 -4.55
CA ILE A 131 -21.32 -17.07 -3.11
C ILE A 131 -22.06 -15.83 -2.65
N VAL A 132 -23.22 -16.01 -2.06
CA VAL A 132 -23.99 -14.96 -1.40
C VAL A 132 -23.83 -15.05 0.12
N TYR A 133 -23.95 -13.93 0.80
CA TYR A 133 -23.82 -13.80 2.24
C TYR A 133 -25.11 -13.32 2.85
N ASP A 134 -25.60 -14.09 3.84
CA ASP A 134 -26.79 -13.78 4.60
C ASP A 134 -28.04 -13.59 3.68
N ASP A 135 -28.78 -12.52 3.83
CA ASP A 135 -30.02 -12.19 3.11
C ASP A 135 -29.79 -11.39 1.81
N CYS A 136 -28.56 -11.32 1.31
CA CYS A 136 -28.22 -10.57 0.10
C CYS A 136 -28.71 -11.26 -1.18
N GLU A 137 -29.03 -10.45 -2.20
CA GLU A 137 -29.55 -10.93 -3.48
C GLU A 137 -28.47 -11.38 -4.46
N ASP A 138 -27.26 -10.78 -4.39
CA ASP A 138 -26.16 -11.03 -5.31
C ASP A 138 -24.79 -10.99 -4.61
N VAL A 139 -23.73 -11.33 -5.36
CA VAL A 139 -22.36 -11.35 -4.82
C VAL A 139 -21.88 -9.95 -4.49
N GLN A 140 -22.24 -8.94 -5.27
CA GLN A 140 -21.78 -7.57 -5.03
C GLN A 140 -22.37 -7.00 -3.75
N GLU A 141 -23.67 -7.18 -3.49
CA GLU A 141 -24.30 -6.77 -2.22
C GLU A 141 -23.69 -7.52 -1.04
N SER A 142 -23.48 -8.83 -1.19
CA SER A 142 -22.84 -9.70 -0.21
C SER A 142 -21.43 -9.23 0.15
N PHE A 143 -20.63 -8.88 -0.85
CA PHE A 143 -19.27 -8.35 -0.67
C PHE A 143 -19.29 -7.03 0.12
N ARG A 144 -20.17 -6.10 -0.22
CA ARG A 144 -20.34 -4.80 0.43
C ARG A 144 -20.77 -4.93 1.89
N LYS A 145 -21.78 -5.75 2.16
CA LYS A 145 -22.29 -6.03 3.52
C LYS A 145 -21.19 -6.65 4.39
N ALA A 146 -20.57 -7.71 3.91
CA ALA A 146 -19.52 -8.41 4.66
C ALA A 146 -18.31 -7.49 4.94
N LEU A 147 -17.90 -6.65 3.98
CA LEU A 147 -16.80 -5.71 4.17
C LEU A 147 -17.14 -4.66 5.24
N ASP A 148 -18.31 -4.07 5.19
CA ASP A 148 -18.75 -3.03 6.11
C ASP A 148 -18.86 -3.56 7.56
N GLU A 149 -19.44 -4.76 7.73
CA GLU A 149 -19.50 -5.42 9.03
C GLU A 149 -18.12 -5.72 9.61
N GLN A 150 -17.17 -6.16 8.78
CA GLN A 150 -15.82 -6.46 9.24
C GLN A 150 -15.05 -5.19 9.59
N PHE A 151 -15.25 -4.09 8.87
CA PHE A 151 -14.70 -2.78 9.24
C PHE A 151 -15.21 -2.28 10.59
N ASP A 152 -16.44 -2.62 10.95
CA ASP A 152 -17.02 -2.27 12.27
C ASP A 152 -16.51 -3.19 13.39
N LYS A 153 -16.30 -4.48 13.10
CA LYS A 153 -15.79 -5.47 14.07
C LYS A 153 -14.31 -5.29 14.40
N LEU A 154 -13.52 -4.73 13.51
CA LEU A 154 -12.09 -4.46 13.73
C LEU A 154 -11.92 -3.20 14.59
N ARG A 155 -11.72 -3.41 15.90
CA ARG A 155 -11.65 -2.36 16.92
C ARG A 155 -10.46 -2.60 17.83
N ASP A 156 -9.75 -1.54 18.22
CA ASP A 156 -8.67 -1.61 19.20
C ASP A 156 -9.20 -1.91 20.60
N LYS A 157 -10.44 -1.42 20.91
CA LYS A 157 -11.17 -1.74 22.13
C LYS A 157 -12.51 -2.33 21.73
N LEU A 158 -12.76 -3.59 22.10
CA LEU A 158 -13.95 -4.34 21.70
C LEU A 158 -15.26 -3.61 22.03
N ASP A 159 -15.31 -2.92 23.18
CA ASP A 159 -16.50 -2.25 23.67
C ASP A 159 -16.63 -0.80 23.20
N ASP A 160 -15.64 -0.25 22.47
CA ASP A 160 -15.68 1.13 22.01
C ASP A 160 -15.74 1.21 20.46
N PRO A 161 -16.92 1.49 19.88
CA PRO A 161 -17.09 1.61 18.43
C PRO A 161 -16.27 2.76 17.82
N ASN A 162 -15.87 3.77 18.60
CA ASN A 162 -15.04 4.85 18.11
C ASN A 162 -13.61 4.40 17.76
N THR A 163 -13.19 3.24 18.25
CA THR A 163 -11.89 2.63 17.93
C THR A 163 -11.94 1.69 16.73
N SER A 164 -13.03 1.67 15.97
CA SER A 164 -13.17 0.79 14.80
C SER A 164 -12.46 1.35 13.56
N LEU A 165 -12.08 0.44 12.65
CA LEU A 165 -11.56 0.81 11.33
C LEU A 165 -12.63 1.57 10.52
N LYS A 166 -13.91 1.24 10.72
CA LYS A 166 -15.06 1.96 10.15
C LYS A 166 -15.08 3.44 10.55
N THR A 167 -14.82 3.73 11.82
CA THR A 167 -14.72 5.13 12.31
C THR A 167 -13.55 5.86 11.67
N THR A 168 -12.40 5.19 11.49
CA THR A 168 -11.26 5.77 10.78
C THR A 168 -11.61 6.07 9.33
N LEU A 169 -12.30 5.16 8.64
CA LEU A 169 -12.75 5.38 7.28
C LEU A 169 -13.68 6.60 7.18
N PHE A 170 -14.65 6.73 8.11
CA PHE A 170 -15.54 7.88 8.15
C PHE A 170 -14.74 9.18 8.33
N LYS A 171 -13.80 9.20 9.29
CA LYS A 171 -12.92 10.36 9.52
C LYS A 171 -12.12 10.73 8.27
N MET A 172 -11.57 9.75 7.55
CA MET A 172 -10.85 10.04 6.30
C MET A 172 -11.79 10.52 5.20
N ALA A 173 -12.95 9.90 5.05
CA ALA A 173 -13.95 10.32 4.08
C ALA A 173 -14.49 11.74 4.33
N SER A 174 -14.46 12.22 5.58
CA SER A 174 -14.89 13.60 5.91
C SER A 174 -13.99 14.69 5.32
N TYR A 175 -12.79 14.34 4.86
CA TYR A 175 -11.89 15.24 4.13
C TYR A 175 -12.20 15.35 2.63
N LEU A 176 -13.09 14.51 2.08
CA LEU A 176 -13.50 14.59 0.68
C LEU A 176 -14.39 15.82 0.44
N ASP A 177 -14.38 16.32 -0.79
CA ASP A 177 -15.17 17.48 -1.19
C ASP A 177 -16.67 17.26 -0.94
N GLY A 178 -17.30 18.24 -0.28
CA GLY A 178 -18.71 18.21 0.09
C GLY A 178 -19.04 17.29 1.28
N CYS A 179 -18.03 16.79 2.00
CA CYS A 179 -18.14 16.01 3.22
C CYS A 179 -17.75 16.84 4.45
N ASP A 180 -18.15 16.41 5.63
CA ASP A 180 -17.78 16.97 6.92
C ASP A 180 -17.79 15.88 8.02
N GLU A 181 -17.54 16.26 9.26
CA GLU A 181 -17.52 15.32 10.41
C GLU A 181 -18.88 14.67 10.73
N ASN A 182 -19.98 15.13 10.13
CA ASN A 182 -21.33 14.62 10.36
C ASN A 182 -21.89 13.82 9.19
N LYS A 183 -21.37 14.06 7.98
CA LYS A 183 -21.84 13.40 6.75
C LYS A 183 -20.75 13.20 5.73
N ILE A 184 -20.84 12.09 5.00
CA ILE A 184 -19.96 11.78 3.88
C ILE A 184 -20.76 11.55 2.60
N LYS A 185 -20.14 11.88 1.45
CA LYS A 185 -20.74 11.72 0.13
C LYS A 185 -20.41 10.35 -0.44
N ILE A 186 -21.43 9.63 -0.91
CA ILE A 186 -21.29 8.45 -1.77
C ILE A 186 -21.34 8.93 -3.22
N SER A 187 -20.21 8.84 -3.90
CA SER A 187 -20.06 9.33 -5.27
C SER A 187 -20.81 8.49 -6.31
N LYS A 188 -21.14 7.23 -5.98
CA LYS A 188 -21.86 6.34 -6.87
C LYS A 188 -22.63 5.30 -6.07
N CYS A 189 -23.96 5.24 -6.29
CA CYS A 189 -24.78 4.18 -5.71
C CYS A 189 -24.46 2.84 -6.42
N PRO A 190 -24.22 1.76 -5.66
CA PRO A 190 -23.94 0.45 -6.26
C PRO A 190 -25.07 -0.09 -7.14
N CYS A 191 -26.32 0.28 -6.85
CA CYS A 191 -27.49 -0.25 -7.54
C CYS A 191 -27.94 0.62 -8.73
N CYS A 192 -28.22 1.92 -8.50
CA CYS A 192 -28.76 2.81 -9.53
C CYS A 192 -27.69 3.70 -10.21
N HIS A 193 -26.43 3.60 -9.79
CA HIS A 193 -25.28 4.34 -10.30
C HIS A 193 -25.37 5.87 -10.23
N LYS A 194 -26.35 6.42 -9.47
CA LYS A 194 -26.47 7.86 -9.18
C LYS A 194 -25.52 8.29 -8.08
N GLY A 195 -25.24 9.59 -7.97
CA GLY A 195 -24.40 10.21 -6.94
C GLY A 195 -23.26 11.09 -7.47
N GLU A 196 -22.93 10.99 -8.77
CA GLU A 196 -21.84 11.78 -9.38
C GLU A 196 -22.29 13.22 -9.73
N LYS A 197 -23.54 13.40 -10.16
CA LYS A 197 -24.06 14.70 -10.57
C LYS A 197 -24.55 15.51 -9.37
N GLN A 198 -24.53 16.83 -9.49
CA GLN A 198 -24.93 17.75 -8.42
C GLN A 198 -26.39 17.54 -7.95
N ASP A 199 -27.30 17.14 -8.85
CA ASP A 199 -28.70 16.89 -8.54
C ASP A 199 -28.97 15.49 -7.95
N ASP A 200 -27.95 14.60 -7.97
CA ASP A 200 -28.08 13.21 -7.57
C ASP A 200 -27.24 12.87 -6.30
N ILE A 201 -26.83 13.88 -5.55
CA ILE A 201 -25.92 13.70 -4.40
C ILE A 201 -26.52 12.76 -3.34
N ILE A 202 -25.72 11.81 -2.87
CA ILE A 202 -26.08 10.84 -1.85
C ILE A 202 -25.16 11.07 -0.64
N TYR A 203 -25.77 11.22 0.53
CA TYR A 203 -25.03 11.34 1.80
C TYR A 203 -25.34 10.16 2.71
N ILE A 204 -24.35 9.75 3.50
CA ILE A 204 -24.48 8.93 4.68
C ILE A 204 -24.13 9.80 5.87
N HIS A 205 -25.03 9.89 6.86
CA HIS A 205 -24.80 10.62 8.09
C HIS A 205 -24.14 9.71 9.14
N LYS A 206 -23.32 10.29 9.99
CA LYS A 206 -22.54 9.58 11.03
C LYS A 206 -23.37 8.64 11.90
N ASN A 207 -24.62 9.03 12.19
CA ASN A 207 -25.51 8.30 13.07
C ASN A 207 -26.52 7.41 12.32
N ASP A 208 -26.44 7.32 10.99
CA ASP A 208 -27.34 6.47 10.22
C ASP A 208 -27.04 5.00 10.49
N LYS A 209 -28.02 4.30 11.05
CA LYS A 209 -27.90 2.85 11.32
C LYS A 209 -28.11 2.01 10.07
N GLU A 210 -29.01 2.44 9.19
CA GLU A 210 -29.39 1.76 7.96
C GLU A 210 -29.53 2.76 6.82
N PRO A 211 -28.42 3.33 6.33
CA PRO A 211 -28.50 4.31 5.25
C PRO A 211 -29.05 3.68 3.98
N LYS A 212 -29.94 4.42 3.28
CA LYS A 212 -30.56 4.00 2.02
C LYS A 212 -30.31 5.04 0.95
N CYS A 213 -30.16 4.57 -0.28
CA CYS A 213 -30.08 5.46 -1.43
C CYS A 213 -31.41 6.20 -1.61
N PRO A 214 -31.42 7.55 -1.67
CA PRO A 214 -32.66 8.33 -1.84
C PRO A 214 -33.30 8.12 -3.21
N HIS A 215 -32.58 7.59 -4.20
CA HIS A 215 -33.06 7.41 -5.56
C HIS A 215 -33.64 6.02 -5.83
N CYS A 216 -33.11 4.96 -5.23
CA CYS A 216 -33.57 3.58 -5.49
C CYS A 216 -34.01 2.82 -4.23
N GLY A 217 -33.87 3.40 -3.03
CA GLY A 217 -34.26 2.79 -1.76
C GLY A 217 -33.36 1.63 -1.28
N LYS A 218 -32.40 1.17 -2.09
CA LYS A 218 -31.49 0.07 -1.72
C LYS A 218 -30.52 0.51 -0.61
N ARG A 219 -30.11 -0.44 0.21
CA ARG A 219 -29.21 -0.25 1.34
C ARG A 219 -27.81 0.20 0.88
N LEU A 220 -27.27 1.16 1.61
CA LEU A 220 -25.89 1.65 1.46
C LEU A 220 -25.06 1.24 2.67
N TYR A 221 -23.78 1.12 2.46
CA TYR A 221 -22.79 0.82 3.49
C TYR A 221 -21.73 1.93 3.50
N LEU A 222 -21.14 2.19 4.68
CA LEU A 222 -20.09 3.22 4.75
C LEU A 222 -18.93 2.90 3.81
N THR A 223 -18.57 1.62 3.72
CA THR A 223 -17.48 1.15 2.84
C THR A 223 -17.75 1.34 1.33
N ASP A 224 -18.99 1.67 0.93
CA ASP A 224 -19.30 2.02 -0.45
C ASP A 224 -18.56 3.26 -0.93
N VAL A 225 -18.13 4.13 -0.01
CA VAL A 225 -17.30 5.31 -0.32
C VAL A 225 -15.97 4.93 -0.97
N LEU A 226 -15.45 3.72 -0.71
CA LEU A 226 -14.20 3.20 -1.29
C LEU A 226 -14.37 2.73 -2.73
N ARG A 227 -15.57 2.39 -3.15
CA ARG A 227 -15.89 1.86 -4.49
C ARG A 227 -15.14 0.57 -4.86
N VAL A 228 -14.56 -0.15 -3.90
CA VAL A 228 -13.86 -1.43 -4.14
C VAL A 228 -14.78 -2.54 -4.61
N TRP A 229 -16.09 -2.33 -4.51
CA TRP A 229 -17.14 -3.23 -4.97
C TRP A 229 -17.36 -3.19 -6.51
N GLU A 230 -16.89 -2.17 -7.22
CA GLU A 230 -17.17 -2.01 -8.65
C GLU A 230 -16.67 -3.16 -9.54
N PRO A 231 -15.48 -3.73 -9.31
CA PRO A 231 -15.02 -4.87 -10.10
C PRO A 231 -15.61 -6.21 -9.63
N VAL A 232 -16.49 -6.23 -8.61
CA VAL A 232 -17.11 -7.48 -8.14
C VAL A 232 -18.10 -8.00 -9.15
N ALA A 233 -17.97 -9.27 -9.53
CA ALA A 233 -18.80 -9.96 -10.48
C ALA A 233 -19.32 -11.29 -9.91
N ASP A 234 -20.54 -11.68 -10.28
CA ASP A 234 -21.17 -12.91 -9.76
C ASP A 234 -20.48 -14.17 -10.24
N VAL A 235 -20.00 -14.20 -11.48
CA VAL A 235 -19.50 -15.42 -12.14
C VAL A 235 -18.03 -15.38 -12.54
N ALA A 236 -17.34 -14.26 -12.33
CA ALA A 236 -15.93 -14.09 -12.62
C ALA A 236 -15.10 -14.04 -11.34
N SER A 237 -13.77 -14.19 -11.47
CA SER A 237 -12.85 -14.03 -10.34
C SER A 237 -12.85 -12.58 -9.82
N ASN A 238 -12.90 -12.43 -8.49
CA ASN A 238 -12.94 -11.13 -7.81
C ASN A 238 -11.57 -10.71 -7.21
N GLN A 239 -10.47 -11.29 -7.71
CA GLN A 239 -9.12 -10.96 -7.24
C GLN A 239 -8.80 -9.48 -7.33
N SER A 240 -9.32 -8.76 -8.33
CA SER A 240 -9.15 -7.32 -8.46
C SER A 240 -9.79 -6.56 -7.29
N ALA A 241 -11.02 -6.92 -6.90
CA ALA A 241 -11.69 -6.33 -5.74
C ALA A 241 -10.94 -6.63 -4.43
N LEU A 242 -10.48 -7.88 -4.26
CA LEU A 242 -9.70 -8.29 -3.09
C LEU A 242 -8.37 -7.54 -3.00
N SER A 243 -7.63 -7.44 -4.11
CA SER A 243 -6.38 -6.70 -4.17
C SER A 243 -6.56 -5.21 -3.84
N ARG A 244 -7.58 -4.56 -4.41
CA ARG A 244 -7.89 -3.15 -4.13
C ARG A 244 -8.31 -2.93 -2.68
N THR A 245 -9.13 -3.83 -2.13
CA THR A 245 -9.50 -3.80 -0.71
C THR A 245 -8.28 -3.93 0.18
N MET A 246 -7.41 -4.92 -0.06
CA MET A 246 -6.17 -5.11 0.68
C MET A 246 -5.30 -3.84 0.64
N ASN A 247 -5.05 -3.32 -0.55
CA ASN A 247 -4.19 -2.14 -0.72
C ASN A 247 -4.70 -0.90 0.02
N VAL A 248 -6.01 -0.64 0.02
CA VAL A 248 -6.56 0.51 0.77
C VAL A 248 -6.54 0.26 2.27
N VAL A 249 -6.78 -0.98 2.72
CA VAL A 249 -6.74 -1.35 4.15
C VAL A 249 -5.34 -1.19 4.73
N GLU A 250 -4.28 -1.58 4.03
CA GLU A 250 -2.89 -1.38 4.49
C GLU A 250 -2.61 0.08 4.81
N ARG A 251 -2.99 1.01 3.90
CA ARG A 251 -2.77 2.46 4.10
C ARG A 251 -3.68 3.01 5.19
N LEU A 252 -4.94 2.55 5.21
CA LEU A 252 -5.90 2.97 6.21
C LEU A 252 -5.52 2.52 7.63
N LEU A 253 -4.90 1.34 7.78
CA LEU A 253 -4.40 0.84 9.07
C LEU A 253 -3.28 1.72 9.63
N ALA A 254 -2.35 2.20 8.80
CA ALA A 254 -1.34 3.16 9.27
C ALA A 254 -2.00 4.43 9.84
N ILE A 255 -2.97 4.97 9.13
CA ILE A 255 -3.76 6.13 9.58
C ILE A 255 -4.59 5.79 10.83
N HIS A 256 -5.12 4.59 10.91
CA HIS A 256 -5.89 4.12 12.06
C HIS A 256 -5.06 4.10 13.32
N TYR A 257 -3.85 3.55 13.30
CA TYR A 257 -2.93 3.57 14.44
C TYR A 257 -2.56 5.00 14.83
N ILE A 258 -2.23 5.86 13.86
CA ILE A 258 -1.93 7.27 14.12
C ILE A 258 -3.13 7.95 14.80
N ARG A 259 -4.36 7.78 14.27
CA ARG A 259 -5.57 8.36 14.84
C ARG A 259 -5.82 7.86 16.27
N THR A 260 -5.73 6.55 16.48
CA THR A 260 -5.97 5.94 17.79
C THR A 260 -4.95 6.41 18.83
N ILE A 261 -3.67 6.56 18.46
CA ILE A 261 -2.64 7.13 19.33
C ILE A 261 -3.01 8.57 19.72
N VAL A 262 -3.39 9.41 18.74
CA VAL A 262 -3.78 10.80 18.99
C VAL A 262 -4.99 10.89 19.94
N GLU A 263 -6.04 10.12 19.67
CA GLU A 263 -7.28 10.18 20.45
C GLU A 263 -7.15 9.54 21.85
N SER A 264 -6.33 8.48 21.98
CA SER A 264 -6.17 7.76 23.24
C SER A 264 -5.18 8.42 24.19
N LEU A 265 -4.07 8.97 23.68
CA LEU A 265 -2.98 9.51 24.50
C LEU A 265 -3.06 11.01 24.74
N LYS A 266 -4.03 11.71 24.11
CA LYS A 266 -4.29 13.15 24.29
C LYS A 266 -3.00 14.02 24.30
N GLU A 267 -2.50 14.39 25.50
CA GLU A 267 -1.35 15.27 25.66
C GLU A 267 0.00 14.59 25.35
N SER A 268 0.09 13.26 25.45
CA SER A 268 1.36 12.52 25.26
C SER A 268 1.52 11.91 23.85
N PHE A 269 0.53 12.03 22.97
CA PHE A 269 0.56 11.42 21.62
C PHE A 269 1.78 11.83 20.81
N ALA A 270 2.19 13.10 20.93
CA ALA A 270 3.29 13.64 20.14
C ALA A 270 4.63 12.97 20.47
N ASN A 271 4.89 12.65 21.74
CA ASN A 271 6.09 11.92 22.14
C ASN A 271 6.07 10.48 21.59
N THR A 272 4.90 9.84 21.56
CA THR A 272 4.75 8.49 21.02
C THR A 272 4.95 8.48 19.52
N LEU A 273 4.32 9.41 18.78
CA LEU A 273 4.44 9.47 17.32
C LEU A 273 5.85 9.87 16.86
N GLU A 274 6.55 10.74 17.59
CA GLU A 274 7.95 11.10 17.29
C GLU A 274 8.88 9.88 17.37
N ASN A 275 8.58 8.89 18.24
CA ASN A 275 9.35 7.67 18.42
C ASN A 275 8.84 6.48 17.59
N LEU A 276 7.97 6.74 16.60
CA LEU A 276 7.42 5.73 15.71
C LEU A 276 7.78 6.01 14.25
N CYS A 277 8.06 4.95 13.49
CA CYS A 277 8.08 5.01 12.03
C CYS A 277 7.21 3.90 11.45
N PHE A 278 6.37 4.26 10.47
CA PHE A 278 5.50 3.32 9.76
C PHE A 278 6.15 2.87 8.47
N PHE A 279 6.38 1.56 8.32
CA PHE A 279 6.83 0.92 7.09
C PHE A 279 5.64 0.26 6.39
N ILE A 280 5.37 0.66 5.16
CA ILE A 280 4.27 0.13 4.34
C ILE A 280 4.86 -0.58 3.13
N ASP A 281 4.38 -1.79 2.81
CA ASP A 281 4.78 -2.46 1.57
C ASP A 281 4.18 -1.76 0.35
N GLY A 282 5.02 -1.47 -0.64
CA GLY A 282 4.67 -0.70 -1.83
C GLY A 282 4.70 0.82 -1.64
N PRO A 283 4.28 1.57 -2.66
CA PRO A 283 4.32 3.03 -2.65
C PRO A 283 3.24 3.64 -1.73
N LEU A 284 3.47 4.87 -1.27
CA LEU A 284 2.47 5.70 -0.59
C LEU A 284 1.46 6.22 -1.61
N ALA A 285 0.59 5.33 -2.07
CA ALA A 285 -0.40 5.60 -3.10
C ALA A 285 -1.67 4.78 -2.84
N VAL A 286 -2.79 5.27 -3.35
CA VAL A 286 -4.07 4.57 -3.40
C VAL A 286 -4.49 4.45 -4.86
N PHE A 287 -4.69 3.22 -5.34
CA PHE A 287 -4.97 2.94 -6.73
C PHE A 287 -6.41 2.50 -6.98
N GLY A 288 -6.87 2.70 -8.19
CA GLY A 288 -8.20 2.32 -8.64
C GLY A 288 -9.29 3.27 -8.12
N GLU A 289 -10.48 2.76 -7.88
CA GLU A 289 -11.65 3.54 -7.49
C GLU A 289 -11.49 4.28 -6.15
N PRO A 290 -10.78 3.73 -5.14
CA PRO A 290 -10.54 4.45 -3.89
C PRO A 290 -9.44 5.53 -3.99
N ALA A 291 -8.88 5.79 -5.18
CA ALA A 291 -7.73 6.69 -5.37
C ALA A 291 -7.87 8.06 -4.69
N LYS A 292 -9.07 8.65 -4.68
CA LYS A 292 -9.35 9.94 -4.03
C LYS A 292 -8.94 10.02 -2.55
N PHE A 293 -8.85 8.88 -1.86
CA PHE A 293 -8.39 8.82 -0.46
C PHE A 293 -6.92 9.22 -0.28
N HIS A 294 -6.11 9.20 -1.35
CA HIS A 294 -4.73 9.71 -1.27
C HIS A 294 -4.68 11.17 -0.77
N ALA A 295 -5.63 12.01 -1.23
CA ALA A 295 -5.73 13.40 -0.81
C ALA A 295 -6.15 13.52 0.66
N CYS A 296 -7.06 12.64 1.13
CA CYS A 296 -7.50 12.62 2.52
C CYS A 296 -6.33 12.26 3.45
N PHE A 297 -5.56 11.24 3.11
CA PHE A 297 -4.39 10.82 3.90
C PHE A 297 -3.32 11.92 3.92
N MET A 298 -3.05 12.53 2.77
CA MET A 298 -2.09 13.63 2.66
C MET A 298 -2.50 14.82 3.56
N LYS A 299 -3.76 15.25 3.48
CA LYS A 299 -4.28 16.37 4.26
C LYS A 299 -4.26 16.07 5.76
N TYR A 300 -4.71 14.89 6.17
CA TYR A 300 -4.68 14.47 7.58
C TYR A 300 -3.27 14.45 8.15
N LEU A 301 -2.31 13.86 7.44
CA LEU A 301 -0.91 13.83 7.86
C LEU A 301 -0.30 15.24 7.93
N TYR A 302 -0.64 16.10 6.97
CA TYR A 302 -0.18 17.50 6.97
C TYR A 302 -0.68 18.26 8.20
N GLU A 303 -1.99 18.22 8.49
CA GLU A 303 -2.58 18.89 9.66
C GLU A 303 -1.97 18.38 10.97
N LEU A 304 -1.77 17.07 11.07
CA LEU A 304 -1.15 16.48 12.25
C LEU A 304 0.32 16.87 12.39
N ASN A 305 1.08 16.90 11.29
CA ASN A 305 2.46 17.38 11.30
C ASN A 305 2.57 18.86 11.68
N GLN A 306 1.60 19.72 11.30
CA GLN A 306 1.55 21.10 11.82
C GLN A 306 1.39 21.10 13.34
N THR A 307 0.51 20.26 13.89
CA THR A 307 0.34 20.11 15.34
C THR A 307 1.63 19.60 16.02
N MET A 308 2.29 18.61 15.45
CA MET A 308 3.59 18.10 15.95
C MET A 308 4.63 19.23 16.03
N ARG A 309 4.75 20.05 14.99
CA ARG A 309 5.70 21.16 14.93
C ARG A 309 5.38 22.25 15.96
N LEU A 310 4.09 22.55 16.21
CA LEU A 310 3.67 23.48 17.28
C LEU A 310 4.08 22.98 18.68
N LEU A 311 4.15 21.64 18.86
CA LEU A 311 4.62 20.99 20.07
C LEU A 311 6.15 20.80 20.11
N ASN A 312 6.90 21.38 19.18
CA ASN A 312 8.36 21.22 19.00
C ASN A 312 8.78 19.75 18.80
N LYS A 313 7.97 19.00 18.05
CA LYS A 313 8.21 17.59 17.69
C LYS A 313 8.51 17.45 16.20
N SER A 314 9.19 16.35 15.87
CA SER A 314 9.44 15.95 14.48
C SER A 314 8.16 15.53 13.78
N ASP A 315 8.12 15.65 12.45
CA ASP A 315 7.02 15.14 11.64
C ASP A 315 6.89 13.62 11.79
N ILE A 316 5.67 13.12 11.62
CA ILE A 316 5.37 11.69 11.63
C ILE A 316 6.19 11.00 10.55
N LEU A 317 6.88 9.93 10.91
CA LEU A 317 7.68 9.14 10.00
C LEU A 317 6.85 8.03 9.37
N MET A 318 6.72 8.06 8.06
CA MET A 318 6.07 7.03 7.25
C MET A 318 6.88 6.79 5.99
N ILE A 319 7.12 5.52 5.66
CA ILE A 319 7.90 5.14 4.50
C ILE A 319 7.20 4.01 3.75
N GLY A 320 7.03 4.17 2.44
CA GLY A 320 6.63 3.11 1.53
C GLY A 320 7.84 2.49 0.87
N ILE A 321 7.92 1.16 0.79
CA ILE A 321 9.06 0.45 0.19
C ILE A 321 8.63 -0.27 -1.08
N GLN A 322 9.22 0.10 -2.20
CA GLN A 322 8.97 -0.56 -3.48
C GLN A 322 10.04 -1.62 -3.74
N LYS A 323 9.61 -2.89 -3.80
CA LYS A 323 10.53 -4.04 -4.00
C LYS A 323 10.72 -4.41 -5.46
N SER A 324 9.86 -3.95 -6.35
CA SER A 324 9.85 -4.29 -7.77
C SER A 324 9.22 -3.20 -8.62
N GLY A 325 9.33 -3.32 -9.93
CA GLY A 325 8.72 -2.42 -10.91
C GLY A 325 9.75 -1.52 -11.62
N ALA A 326 9.29 -0.79 -12.63
CA ALA A 326 10.14 -0.06 -13.57
C ALA A 326 11.11 0.96 -12.91
N VAL A 327 10.73 1.54 -11.76
CA VAL A 327 11.63 2.44 -11.02
C VAL A 327 12.80 1.67 -10.40
N ASN A 328 12.54 0.46 -9.87
CA ASN A 328 13.59 -0.42 -9.34
C ASN A 328 14.51 -0.90 -10.47
N ASP A 329 13.94 -1.26 -11.62
CA ASP A 329 14.71 -1.69 -12.79
C ASP A 329 15.64 -0.56 -13.25
N TYR A 330 15.13 0.67 -13.33
CA TYR A 330 15.94 1.84 -13.64
C TYR A 330 17.06 2.07 -12.62
N LEU A 331 16.75 2.01 -11.31
CA LEU A 331 17.76 2.19 -10.25
C LEU A 331 18.84 1.11 -10.31
N ASN A 332 18.48 -0.15 -10.56
CA ASN A 332 19.42 -1.24 -10.74
C ASN A 332 20.33 -1.04 -11.95
N LEU A 333 19.80 -0.47 -13.04
CA LEU A 333 20.59 -0.17 -14.23
C LEU A 333 21.67 0.87 -13.98
N ILE A 334 21.37 1.92 -13.18
CA ILE A 334 22.29 3.04 -12.95
C ILE A 334 23.13 2.89 -11.67
N LYS A 335 22.93 1.84 -10.86
CA LYS A 335 23.50 1.70 -9.50
C LYS A 335 25.02 1.83 -9.45
N ASP A 336 25.74 1.41 -10.49
CA ASP A 336 27.21 1.44 -10.53
C ASP A 336 27.77 2.86 -10.75
N HIS A 337 26.91 3.78 -11.15
CA HIS A 337 27.25 5.20 -11.36
C HIS A 337 26.84 6.09 -10.18
N ILE A 338 26.31 5.51 -9.10
CA ILE A 338 25.88 6.20 -7.87
C ILE A 338 26.86 5.86 -6.75
N ASN A 339 27.30 6.84 -5.96
CA ASN A 339 28.14 6.58 -4.80
C ASN A 339 27.32 6.06 -3.61
N ASN A 340 27.96 5.28 -2.75
CA ASN A 340 27.31 4.79 -1.53
C ASN A 340 26.91 5.95 -0.60
N GLY A 341 25.69 5.90 -0.06
CA GLY A 341 25.13 6.94 0.81
C GLY A 341 24.42 8.07 0.06
N GLU A 342 24.33 8.02 -1.26
CA GLU A 342 23.66 9.04 -2.05
C GLU A 342 22.17 8.76 -2.25
N VAL A 343 21.37 9.83 -2.24
CA VAL A 343 19.91 9.81 -2.42
C VAL A 343 19.48 10.76 -3.55
N TYR A 344 18.44 10.38 -4.27
CA TYR A 344 17.83 11.19 -5.32
C TYR A 344 16.31 11.25 -5.17
N CYS A 345 15.74 12.46 -5.20
CA CYS A 345 14.30 12.68 -5.24
C CYS A 345 13.83 12.58 -6.70
N LEU A 346 13.10 11.51 -7.06
CA LEU A 346 12.80 11.18 -8.45
C LEU A 346 11.88 12.21 -9.11
N SER A 347 12.41 12.97 -10.05
CA SER A 347 11.66 13.97 -10.82
C SER A 347 10.77 13.34 -11.89
N ASP A 348 9.70 14.04 -12.29
CA ASP A 348 8.84 13.59 -13.39
C ASP A 348 9.60 13.58 -14.74
N GLU A 349 10.58 14.44 -14.92
CA GLU A 349 11.42 14.46 -16.12
C GLU A 349 12.18 13.15 -16.30
N ILE A 350 12.89 12.72 -15.22
CA ILE A 350 13.64 11.46 -15.21
C ILE A 350 12.69 10.27 -15.34
N ARG A 351 11.58 10.28 -14.61
CA ARG A 351 10.57 9.23 -14.68
C ARG A 351 10.03 9.07 -16.10
N ASN A 352 9.66 10.16 -16.74
CA ASN A 352 9.07 10.14 -18.07
C ASN A 352 10.09 9.74 -19.15
N LYS A 353 11.34 10.16 -18.99
CA LYS A 353 12.40 9.83 -19.94
C LYS A 353 12.86 8.38 -19.81
N TYR A 354 13.04 7.86 -18.58
CA TYR A 354 13.77 6.60 -18.36
C TYR A 354 12.95 5.48 -17.73
N VAL A 355 11.77 5.77 -17.20
CA VAL A 355 10.96 4.76 -16.51
C VAL A 355 9.67 4.46 -17.27
N THR A 356 8.94 5.49 -17.70
CA THR A 356 7.64 5.31 -18.37
C THR A 356 7.71 5.55 -19.88
N PHE A 357 8.80 6.11 -20.39
CA PHE A 357 9.02 6.48 -21.81
C PHE A 357 7.84 7.29 -22.39
N ASN A 358 7.26 8.17 -21.60
CA ASN A 358 6.08 8.94 -21.99
C ASN A 358 6.49 10.25 -22.66
N LYS A 359 6.49 10.28 -24.01
CA LYS A 359 6.83 11.47 -24.81
C LYS A 359 5.81 12.61 -24.68
N ASN A 360 4.57 12.30 -24.29
CA ASN A 360 3.48 13.27 -24.18
C ASN A 360 3.33 13.85 -22.76
N ALA A 361 4.23 13.51 -21.85
CA ALA A 361 4.15 13.83 -20.43
C ALA A 361 4.48 15.29 -20.07
N ALA A 362 4.60 16.20 -21.06
CA ALA A 362 4.83 17.62 -20.75
C ALA A 362 3.69 18.24 -19.91
N SER A 363 2.45 17.74 -20.05
CA SER A 363 1.26 18.23 -19.37
C SER A 363 0.91 17.46 -18.08
N ASP A 364 1.32 16.20 -17.93
CA ASP A 364 0.88 15.35 -16.83
C ASP A 364 1.89 15.28 -15.69
N THR A 365 1.40 15.50 -14.48
CA THR A 365 2.17 15.31 -13.25
C THR A 365 1.97 13.90 -12.74
N PHE A 366 3.06 13.12 -12.65
CA PHE A 366 2.99 11.75 -12.15
C PHE A 366 2.41 11.71 -10.73
N GLY A 367 1.53 10.75 -10.50
CA GLY A 367 0.94 10.50 -9.17
C GLY A 367 -0.04 11.56 -8.68
N LYS A 368 -0.48 12.51 -9.54
CA LYS A 368 -1.42 13.57 -9.16
C LYS A 368 -2.70 12.98 -8.54
N GLU A 369 -3.24 11.91 -9.12
CA GLU A 369 -4.54 11.34 -8.76
C GLU A 369 -4.45 10.18 -7.74
N THR A 370 -3.23 9.71 -7.42
CA THR A 370 -3.10 8.45 -6.67
C THR A 370 -2.07 8.51 -5.53
N TYR A 371 -0.95 9.23 -5.69
CA TYR A 371 0.13 9.25 -4.71
C TYR A 371 -0.10 10.29 -3.61
N PHE A 372 0.24 9.95 -2.37
CA PHE A 372 0.37 10.89 -1.25
C PHE A 372 1.81 10.96 -0.72
N GLY A 373 2.76 10.39 -1.47
CA GLY A 373 4.19 10.44 -1.18
C GLY A 373 5.04 10.53 -2.45
N GLN A 374 6.28 10.98 -2.27
CA GLN A 374 7.30 11.13 -3.33
C GLN A 374 8.22 9.95 -3.35
N ASP A 375 8.63 9.51 -4.56
CA ASP A 375 9.64 8.47 -4.77
C ASP A 375 11.06 9.02 -4.59
N PHE A 376 11.84 8.28 -3.83
CA PHE A 376 13.27 8.49 -3.66
C PHE A 376 14.05 7.23 -4.07
N LEU A 377 15.20 7.45 -4.69
CA LEU A 377 16.18 6.43 -5.05
C LEU A 377 17.37 6.58 -4.10
N TYR A 378 17.82 5.48 -3.51
CA TYR A 378 18.91 5.50 -2.54
C TYR A 378 19.86 4.34 -2.75
N LYS A 379 21.17 4.60 -2.75
CA LYS A 379 22.20 3.58 -2.63
C LYS A 379 22.80 3.64 -1.24
N ASN A 380 22.61 2.57 -0.48
CA ASN A 380 23.04 2.54 0.91
C ASN A 380 24.56 2.42 1.07
N LYS A 381 25.05 2.52 2.31
CA LYS A 381 26.49 2.43 2.62
C LYS A 381 27.13 1.09 2.24
N LYS A 382 26.32 0.02 2.13
CA LYS A 382 26.77 -1.32 1.74
C LYS A 382 26.74 -1.55 0.23
N GLY A 383 26.18 -0.60 -0.56
CA GLY A 383 26.05 -0.68 -2.01
C GLY A 383 24.72 -1.24 -2.51
N ASN A 384 23.78 -1.60 -1.63
CA ASN A 384 22.44 -2.02 -2.01
C ASN A 384 21.58 -0.81 -2.37
N VAL A 385 20.64 -1.01 -3.29
CA VAL A 385 19.78 0.06 -3.82
C VAL A 385 18.35 -0.10 -3.38
N PHE A 386 17.67 1.01 -3.04
CA PHE A 386 16.30 1.03 -2.56
C PHE A 386 15.48 2.11 -3.26
N VAL A 387 14.24 1.77 -3.60
CA VAL A 387 13.21 2.73 -3.98
C VAL A 387 12.25 2.86 -2.81
N PHE A 388 12.10 4.07 -2.30
CA PHE A 388 11.22 4.33 -1.17
C PHE A 388 10.39 5.59 -1.37
N ASN A 389 9.23 5.65 -0.72
CA ASN A 389 8.33 6.79 -0.72
C ASN A 389 8.31 7.49 0.64
N VAL A 390 8.20 8.81 0.62
CA VAL A 390 8.00 9.65 1.79
C VAL A 390 6.77 10.52 1.59
N PRO A 391 5.90 10.75 2.61
CA PRO A 391 4.70 11.57 2.46
C PRO A 391 5.02 12.96 1.91
N TYR A 392 4.16 13.48 1.04
CA TYR A 392 4.29 14.87 0.58
C TYR A 392 4.17 15.84 1.75
N PRO A 393 5.04 16.87 1.84
CA PRO A 393 4.99 17.86 2.90
C PRO A 393 3.95 18.98 2.64
N PHE A 394 2.94 18.71 1.82
CA PHE A 394 1.92 19.66 1.37
C PHE A 394 0.53 19.24 1.83
N GLU A 395 -0.33 20.24 2.11
CA GLU A 395 -1.74 20.00 2.46
C GLU A 395 -2.54 19.45 1.27
N ASP A 396 -2.37 20.10 0.11
CA ASP A 396 -3.11 19.82 -1.11
C ASP A 396 -2.22 20.12 -2.32
N LYS A 397 -2.18 19.21 -3.27
CA LYS A 397 -1.39 19.34 -4.51
C LYS A 397 -1.84 20.51 -5.38
N SER A 398 -3.13 20.85 -5.38
CA SER A 398 -3.70 21.95 -6.17
C SER A 398 -3.32 23.32 -5.62
N LYS A 399 -2.97 23.40 -4.33
CA LYS A 399 -2.56 24.65 -3.66
C LYS A 399 -1.06 24.95 -3.80
N VAL A 400 -0.27 24.00 -4.34
CA VAL A 400 1.17 24.15 -4.50
C VAL A 400 1.48 24.74 -5.87
N ALA A 401 2.04 25.96 -5.88
CA ALA A 401 2.54 26.54 -7.12
C ALA A 401 3.62 25.63 -7.71
N ASN A 402 3.43 25.21 -8.97
CA ASN A 402 4.36 24.31 -9.66
C ASN A 402 4.62 22.97 -8.92
N PHE A 403 3.55 22.28 -8.50
CA PHE A 403 3.63 21.01 -7.76
C PHE A 403 4.57 19.99 -8.40
N LYS A 404 4.64 19.93 -9.74
CA LYS A 404 5.54 19.04 -10.50
C LYS A 404 7.01 19.20 -10.09
N THR A 405 7.45 20.42 -9.88
CA THR A 405 8.83 20.75 -9.47
C THR A 405 9.00 20.64 -7.96
N GLU A 406 8.05 21.19 -7.18
CA GLU A 406 8.15 21.24 -5.72
C GLU A 406 8.14 19.84 -5.08
N LYS A 407 7.37 18.88 -5.60
CA LYS A 407 7.36 17.51 -5.07
C LYS A 407 8.70 16.79 -5.25
N SER A 408 9.50 17.15 -6.25
CA SER A 408 10.83 16.56 -6.51
C SER A 408 11.99 17.41 -5.95
N ASN A 409 11.70 18.47 -5.23
CA ASN A 409 12.70 19.25 -4.53
C ASN A 409 13.02 18.62 -3.17
N ILE A 410 14.20 18.00 -3.05
CA ILE A 410 14.64 17.29 -1.84
C ILE A 410 14.65 18.16 -0.59
N ALA A 411 14.86 19.51 -0.73
CA ALA A 411 14.87 20.44 0.38
C ALA A 411 13.52 20.55 1.11
N ASN A 412 12.42 20.14 0.48
CA ASN A 412 11.10 20.08 1.10
C ASN A 412 10.95 18.94 2.11
N TYR A 413 11.88 17.96 2.12
CA TYR A 413 11.79 16.71 2.90
C TYR A 413 12.85 16.68 4.01
N LYS A 414 12.51 17.24 5.16
CA LYS A 414 13.44 17.44 6.30
C LYS A 414 14.00 16.15 6.90
N ASN A 415 13.27 15.05 6.80
CA ASN A 415 13.59 13.77 7.49
C ASN A 415 14.32 12.75 6.60
N ILE A 416 14.84 13.16 5.43
CA ILE A 416 15.48 12.23 4.48
C ILE A 416 16.64 11.47 5.14
N LYS A 417 17.44 12.13 5.98
CA LYS A 417 18.55 11.47 6.70
C LYS A 417 18.06 10.37 7.65
N ILE A 418 16.93 10.57 8.34
CA ILE A 418 16.34 9.55 9.21
C ILE A 418 15.94 8.32 8.38
N TYR A 419 15.27 8.54 7.25
CA TYR A 419 14.84 7.45 6.37
C TYR A 419 16.02 6.68 5.80
N THR A 420 17.06 7.36 5.31
CA THR A 420 18.25 6.67 4.78
C THR A 420 19.01 5.91 5.86
N ASP A 421 19.09 6.42 7.08
CA ASP A 421 19.72 5.69 8.19
C ASP A 421 18.89 4.47 8.64
N LEU A 422 17.54 4.55 8.59
CA LEU A 422 16.68 3.40 8.82
C LEU A 422 16.85 2.33 7.74
N LEU A 423 17.01 2.73 6.46
CA LEU A 423 17.31 1.80 5.37
C LEU A 423 18.67 1.13 5.56
N ASP A 424 19.70 1.87 5.98
CA ASP A 424 21.01 1.31 6.31
C ASP A 424 20.94 0.29 7.46
N ASP A 425 20.20 0.63 8.52
CA ASP A 425 20.07 -0.21 9.73
C ASP A 425 19.27 -1.49 9.46
N PHE A 426 18.23 -1.42 8.64
CA PHE A 426 17.33 -2.56 8.36
C PHE A 426 17.69 -3.38 7.14
N ASP A 427 18.70 -2.99 6.39
CA ASP A 427 19.20 -3.75 5.24
C ASP A 427 19.67 -5.13 5.68
N CYS A 428 19.09 -6.18 5.09
CA CYS A 428 19.39 -7.56 5.43
C CYS A 428 19.72 -8.42 4.22
N ALA A 429 20.57 -9.42 4.43
CA ALA A 429 21.01 -10.36 3.39
C ALA A 429 20.02 -11.51 3.11
N LEU A 430 18.79 -11.46 3.63
CA LEU A 430 17.79 -12.53 3.41
C LEU A 430 17.30 -12.59 1.98
N TYR A 431 17.15 -11.44 1.35
CA TYR A 431 16.76 -11.29 -0.06
C TYR A 431 17.44 -10.03 -0.60
N GLU A 432 17.66 -9.97 -1.90
CA GLU A 432 18.18 -8.78 -2.57
C GLU A 432 17.28 -7.56 -2.29
N ASN A 433 17.88 -6.44 -1.88
CA ASN A 433 17.21 -5.18 -1.56
C ASN A 433 16.06 -5.31 -0.52
N ALA A 434 16.20 -6.24 0.45
CA ALA A 434 15.19 -6.50 1.46
C ALA A 434 15.50 -5.79 2.77
N LEU A 435 14.44 -5.33 3.43
CA LEU A 435 14.49 -4.71 4.75
C LEU A 435 13.83 -5.62 5.79
N VAL A 436 14.46 -5.76 6.96
CA VAL A 436 13.96 -6.63 8.04
C VAL A 436 12.47 -6.38 8.35
N PRO A 437 11.98 -5.14 8.56
CA PRO A 437 10.58 -4.90 8.89
C PRO A 437 9.61 -5.45 7.84
N THR A 438 9.85 -5.13 6.56
CA THR A 438 8.96 -5.56 5.46
C THR A 438 9.01 -7.06 5.21
N VAL A 439 10.18 -7.71 5.38
CA VAL A 439 10.31 -9.18 5.26
C VAL A 439 9.54 -9.89 6.36
N LEU A 440 9.59 -9.40 7.59
CA LEU A 440 8.87 -9.98 8.72
C LEU A 440 7.36 -9.84 8.54
N ALA A 441 6.88 -8.64 8.15
CA ALA A 441 5.47 -8.41 7.85
C ALA A 441 4.99 -9.35 6.73
N HIS A 442 5.73 -9.44 5.62
CA HIS A 442 5.42 -10.33 4.51
C HIS A 442 5.33 -11.81 4.91
N LYS A 443 6.30 -12.30 5.67
CA LYS A 443 6.25 -13.68 6.18
C LYS A 443 5.06 -13.95 7.09
N TYR A 444 4.63 -12.95 7.83
CA TYR A 444 3.49 -13.08 8.74
C TYR A 444 2.14 -13.09 8.01
N THR A 445 2.05 -12.41 6.86
CA THR A 445 0.82 -12.25 6.09
C THR A 445 0.64 -13.24 4.95
N ALA A 446 1.69 -13.87 4.45
CA ALA A 446 1.72 -14.68 3.22
C ALA A 446 0.76 -15.88 3.25
N ILE A 447 -0.55 -15.62 3.07
CA ILE A 447 -1.60 -16.67 3.00
C ILE A 447 -1.76 -17.25 1.59
N SER A 448 -1.31 -16.56 0.56
CA SER A 448 -1.35 -17.01 -0.84
C SER A 448 -0.33 -18.12 -1.16
N LEU A 449 0.70 -18.25 -0.32
CA LEU A 449 1.75 -19.26 -0.46
C LEU A 449 1.39 -20.55 0.31
N ALA A 450 1.88 -21.70 -0.16
CA ALA A 450 1.75 -22.95 0.58
C ALA A 450 2.58 -22.90 1.89
N PRO A 451 2.06 -23.44 3.02
CA PRO A 451 0.83 -24.21 3.17
C PRO A 451 -0.45 -23.39 3.36
N GLY A 452 -0.39 -22.06 3.50
CA GLY A 452 -1.52 -21.19 3.82
C GLY A 452 -2.69 -21.34 2.85
N SER A 453 -2.45 -21.24 1.55
CA SER A 453 -3.47 -21.39 0.51
C SER A 453 -4.20 -22.73 0.58
N LYS A 454 -3.47 -23.83 0.82
CA LYS A 454 -4.06 -25.17 0.96
C LYS A 454 -4.98 -25.28 2.19
N VAL A 455 -4.61 -24.63 3.30
CA VAL A 455 -5.44 -24.60 4.52
C VAL A 455 -6.73 -23.80 4.28
N LEU A 456 -6.66 -22.68 3.57
CA LEU A 456 -7.84 -21.88 3.22
C LEU A 456 -8.78 -22.60 2.26
N ASP A 457 -8.24 -23.35 1.29
CA ASP A 457 -9.04 -24.23 0.43
C ASP A 457 -9.77 -25.32 1.23
N LEU A 458 -9.11 -25.93 2.21
CA LEU A 458 -9.73 -26.92 3.09
C LEU A 458 -10.82 -26.31 3.98
N LEU A 459 -10.57 -25.13 4.55
CA LEU A 459 -11.53 -24.39 5.37
C LEU A 459 -12.78 -24.05 4.56
N SER A 460 -12.61 -23.51 3.34
CA SER A 460 -13.71 -23.16 2.45
C SER A 460 -14.58 -24.36 2.10
N LYS A 461 -13.98 -25.55 1.95
CA LYS A 461 -14.68 -26.80 1.69
C LYS A 461 -15.50 -27.33 2.88
N SER A 462 -15.02 -27.08 4.10
CA SER A 462 -15.59 -27.69 5.31
C SER A 462 -16.72 -26.90 5.97
N LYS A 463 -16.80 -25.58 5.73
CA LYS A 463 -17.66 -24.65 6.49
C LYS A 463 -18.82 -24.04 5.72
N ILE A 464 -18.75 -24.04 4.38
CA ILE A 464 -19.83 -23.46 3.57
C ILE A 464 -20.80 -24.60 3.19
N VAL A 465 -22.05 -24.46 3.57
CA VAL A 465 -23.15 -25.40 3.30
C VAL A 465 -23.71 -25.21 1.88
#